data_a0170b011165f0ecf1aa6a294b8eaa88
#
_entry.id   a0170b011165f0ecf1aa6a294b8eaa88
#
_cell.length_a   1.000
_cell.length_b   1.000
_cell.length_c   1.000
_cell.angle_alpha   90.00
_cell.angle_beta   90.00
_cell.angle_gamma   90.00
#
_symmetry.space_group_name_H-M   'P 1'
#
loop_
_entity.id
_entity.type
_entity.pdbx_description
1 polymer ?
#
loop_
_entity_poly.entity_id
_entity_poly.type
_entity_poly.pdbx_seq_one_letter_code
_entity_poly.pdbx_strand_id
1 'polypeptide(L)'
;MAVFCERTAADPGLLARPDVQKLTPYQSARRIMQAAGVTGEVWLNANESAEAEPMAPETKLFNRYPEPQPEAVVERYAAYAGVSPEQILVTRGGDEGIELLVRTFCRPGEDAVLQFPPTYGMYAVSAETNGAEVVNLVTSPDRGWLPDVAEAAKVLEERTDVKLVFACSPGHPQACALFADCAAFTAASLYAGASRSSKVIAP
;
A
#
# COMPACT_ATOMS: atom_id res chain seq x y z
N MET A 1 -11.90 -3.86 -3.73
CA MET A 1 -11.52 -5.24 -4.08
C MET A 1 -10.28 -5.15 -4.94
N ALA A 2 -9.11 -5.45 -4.37
CA ALA A 2 -7.86 -5.41 -5.12
C ALA A 2 -7.87 -6.59 -6.10
N VAL A 3 -7.85 -6.31 -7.39
CA VAL A 3 -7.67 -7.33 -8.43
C VAL A 3 -6.17 -7.48 -8.62
N PHE A 4 -5.57 -8.48 -7.96
CA PHE A 4 -4.22 -8.90 -8.30
C PHE A 4 -4.28 -9.74 -9.58
N CYS A 5 -3.73 -9.20 -10.66
CA CYS A 5 -3.52 -9.96 -11.88
C CYS A 5 -2.38 -10.95 -11.62
N GLU A 6 -2.67 -12.26 -11.72
CA GLU A 6 -1.64 -13.30 -11.77
C GLU A 6 -0.81 -13.14 -13.06
N ARG A 7 0.22 -12.33 -13.01
CA ARG A 7 1.30 -12.38 -14.01
C ARG A 7 2.58 -12.01 -13.30
N THR A 8 3.64 -12.73 -13.59
CA THR A 8 5.03 -12.54 -13.22
C THR A 8 5.41 -11.07 -13.04
N ALA A 9 4.81 -10.45 -12.04
CA ALA A 9 5.20 -9.12 -11.60
C ALA A 9 6.61 -9.24 -11.06
N ALA A 10 7.48 -8.36 -11.47
CA ALA A 10 8.76 -8.18 -10.79
C ALA A 10 8.47 -8.04 -9.29
N ASP A 11 9.31 -8.66 -8.47
CA ASP A 11 9.21 -8.54 -7.02
C ASP A 11 9.00 -7.05 -6.64
N PRO A 12 7.89 -6.68 -6.01
CA PRO A 12 7.63 -5.29 -5.63
C PRO A 12 8.75 -4.69 -4.78
N GLY A 13 9.47 -5.51 -4.02
CA GLY A 13 10.64 -5.09 -3.26
C GLY A 13 11.74 -4.47 -4.11
N LEU A 14 11.89 -4.91 -5.36
CA LEU A 14 12.86 -4.36 -6.31
C LEU A 14 12.44 -2.97 -6.84
N LEU A 15 11.18 -2.59 -6.68
CA LEU A 15 10.64 -1.29 -7.09
C LEU A 15 10.78 -0.24 -6.01
N ALA A 16 11.00 -0.65 -4.77
CA ALA A 16 11.23 0.26 -3.66
C ALA A 16 12.46 1.14 -3.91
N ARG A 17 12.49 2.33 -3.31
CA ARG A 17 13.65 3.22 -3.37
C ARG A 17 14.91 2.48 -2.90
N PRO A 18 16.08 2.77 -3.49
CA PRO A 18 17.32 2.05 -3.17
C PRO A 18 17.75 2.13 -1.69
N ASP A 19 17.39 3.19 -0.99
CA ASP A 19 17.64 3.36 0.44
C ASP A 19 16.70 2.47 1.27
N VAL A 20 15.44 2.29 0.86
CA VAL A 20 14.48 1.37 1.50
C VAL A 20 14.91 -0.08 1.28
N GLN A 21 15.36 -0.45 0.08
CA GLN A 21 15.84 -1.82 -0.21
C GLN A 21 17.01 -2.25 0.68
N LYS A 22 17.81 -1.30 1.17
CA LYS A 22 18.95 -1.56 2.06
C LYS A 22 18.55 -1.73 3.54
N LEU A 23 17.30 -1.41 3.89
CA LEU A 23 16.86 -1.51 5.26
C LEU A 23 16.75 -2.97 5.69
N THR A 24 17.28 -3.27 6.85
CA THR A 24 17.02 -4.55 7.53
C THR A 24 15.65 -4.41 8.24
N PRO A 25 14.68 -5.29 7.95
CA PRO A 25 13.40 -5.26 8.65
C PRO A 25 13.59 -5.35 10.16
N TYR A 26 12.90 -4.49 10.89
CA TYR A 26 12.92 -4.54 12.34
C TYR A 26 12.35 -5.88 12.84
N GLN A 27 13.09 -6.49 13.76
CA GLN A 27 12.61 -7.66 14.49
C GLN A 27 12.54 -7.35 15.97
N SER A 28 11.38 -7.56 16.58
CA SER A 28 11.26 -7.39 18.03
C SER A 28 12.07 -8.45 18.75
N ALA A 29 12.56 -8.12 19.96
CA ALA A 29 13.30 -9.08 20.80
C ALA A 29 12.47 -10.36 21.04
N ARG A 30 11.15 -10.25 21.16
CA ARG A 30 10.25 -11.38 21.29
C ARG A 30 10.26 -12.29 20.05
N ARG A 31 10.18 -11.74 18.84
CA ARG A 31 10.27 -12.51 17.59
C ARG A 31 11.60 -13.22 17.43
N ILE A 32 12.68 -12.54 17.75
CA ILE A 32 14.03 -13.15 17.73
C ILE A 32 14.09 -14.35 18.69
N MET A 33 13.59 -14.20 19.91
CA MET A 33 13.57 -15.27 20.90
C MET A 33 12.65 -16.43 20.49
N GLN A 34 11.48 -16.15 19.97
CA GLN A 34 10.55 -17.18 19.45
C GLN A 34 11.18 -17.97 18.30
N ALA A 35 11.81 -17.29 17.34
CA ALA A 35 12.52 -17.93 16.24
C ALA A 35 13.71 -18.80 16.72
N ALA A 36 14.33 -18.44 17.86
CA ALA A 36 15.36 -19.23 18.53
C ALA A 36 14.79 -20.38 19.41
N GLY A 37 13.46 -20.60 19.39
CA GLY A 37 12.82 -21.64 20.19
C GLY A 37 12.73 -21.33 21.68
N VAL A 38 12.97 -20.09 22.09
CA VAL A 38 12.85 -19.67 23.49
C VAL A 38 11.38 -19.41 23.80
N THR A 39 10.83 -20.23 24.68
CA THR A 39 9.49 -20.05 25.26
C THR A 39 9.62 -19.60 26.70
N GLY A 40 8.92 -18.56 27.10
CA GLY A 40 8.94 -18.06 28.46
C GLY A 40 7.56 -17.61 28.91
N GLU A 41 7.24 -17.84 30.18
CA GLU A 41 6.00 -17.36 30.79
C GLU A 41 6.16 -15.90 31.29
N VAL A 42 7.38 -15.48 31.58
CA VAL A 42 7.72 -14.15 32.13
C VAL A 42 8.62 -13.41 31.14
N TRP A 43 8.12 -12.30 30.61
CA TRP A 43 8.83 -11.44 29.66
C TRP A 43 9.26 -10.14 30.35
N LEU A 44 10.55 -9.88 30.43
CA LEU A 44 11.12 -8.70 31.06
C LEU A 44 11.91 -7.80 30.10
N ASN A 45 11.80 -8.05 28.79
CA ASN A 45 12.65 -7.47 27.76
C ASN A 45 12.04 -6.27 27.02
N ALA A 46 10.80 -5.85 27.35
CA ALA A 46 10.10 -4.79 26.65
C ALA A 46 9.50 -3.72 27.58
N ASN A 47 9.86 -3.74 28.85
CA ASN A 47 9.35 -2.80 29.87
C ASN A 47 7.80 -2.74 29.92
N GLU A 48 7.17 -3.90 29.73
CA GLU A 48 5.73 -4.07 29.79
C GLU A 48 5.25 -4.13 31.24
N SER A 49 4.00 -3.69 31.50
CA SER A 49 3.37 -3.85 32.80
C SER A 49 3.24 -5.34 33.16
N ALA A 50 3.41 -5.68 34.43
CA ALA A 50 3.23 -7.05 34.90
C ALA A 50 1.75 -7.50 34.84
N GLU A 51 0.83 -6.57 34.98
CA GLU A 51 -0.61 -6.83 35.03
C GLU A 51 -1.35 -6.13 33.91
N ALA A 52 -2.38 -6.78 33.37
CA ALA A 52 -3.31 -6.17 32.43
C ALA A 52 -4.31 -5.28 33.20
N GLU A 53 -4.76 -4.19 32.56
CA GLU A 53 -5.80 -3.33 33.12
C GLU A 53 -7.08 -4.12 33.46
N PRO A 54 -7.65 -3.94 34.67
CA PRO A 54 -8.84 -4.68 35.12
C PRO A 54 -10.11 -4.42 34.29
N MET A 55 -10.12 -3.36 33.50
CA MET A 55 -11.31 -2.94 32.73
C MET A 55 -11.54 -3.67 31.40
N ALA A 56 -10.67 -4.61 31.05
CA ALA A 56 -10.77 -5.36 29.80
C ALA A 56 -10.92 -6.87 30.06
N PRO A 57 -12.11 -7.35 30.47
CA PRO A 57 -12.30 -8.73 30.93
C PRO A 57 -12.04 -9.79 29.85
N GLU A 58 -12.11 -9.44 28.59
CA GLU A 58 -11.93 -10.37 27.48
C GLU A 58 -10.55 -10.27 26.79
N THR A 59 -9.80 -9.22 27.05
CA THR A 59 -8.50 -8.98 26.41
C THR A 59 -7.40 -8.97 27.47
N LYS A 60 -7.01 -10.12 27.88
CA LYS A 60 -6.05 -10.35 28.99
C LYS A 60 -4.61 -9.87 28.72
N LEU A 61 -4.36 -9.10 27.65
CA LEU A 61 -3.00 -8.78 27.22
C LEU A 61 -2.78 -7.31 26.84
N PHE A 62 -3.60 -6.36 27.29
CA PHE A 62 -3.38 -4.93 27.03
C PHE A 62 -2.10 -4.36 27.63
N ASN A 63 -1.52 -5.06 28.59
CA ASN A 63 -0.22 -4.75 29.17
C ASN A 63 0.95 -5.23 28.29
N ARG A 64 0.68 -5.91 27.17
CA ARG A 64 1.69 -6.45 26.25
C ARG A 64 1.74 -5.63 24.96
N TYR A 65 2.92 -5.46 24.40
CA TYR A 65 3.04 -4.93 23.04
C TYR A 65 2.37 -5.87 22.05
N PRO A 66 1.50 -5.31 21.17
CA PRO A 66 0.92 -6.11 20.08
C PRO A 66 1.98 -6.46 19.05
N GLU A 67 1.72 -7.50 18.28
CA GLU A 67 2.51 -7.76 17.07
C GLU A 67 2.34 -6.60 16.07
N PRO A 68 3.42 -6.21 15.34
CA PRO A 68 3.36 -5.13 14.36
C PRO A 68 2.30 -5.37 13.26
N GLN A 69 2.10 -6.64 12.91
CA GLN A 69 1.01 -7.11 12.05
C GLN A 69 0.24 -8.20 12.80
N PRO A 70 -0.99 -7.93 13.27
CA PRO A 70 -1.74 -8.89 14.06
C PRO A 70 -2.18 -10.08 13.22
N GLU A 71 -1.59 -11.24 13.44
CA GLU A 71 -1.77 -12.46 12.64
C GLU A 71 -3.24 -12.83 12.44
N ALA A 72 -4.01 -12.86 13.52
CA ALA A 72 -5.43 -13.21 13.45
C ALA A 72 -6.28 -12.24 12.57
N VAL A 73 -5.89 -10.96 12.49
CA VAL A 73 -6.54 -9.97 11.62
C VAL A 73 -6.12 -10.19 10.17
N VAL A 74 -4.82 -10.39 9.94
CA VAL A 74 -4.25 -10.65 8.62
C VAL A 74 -4.88 -11.88 8.00
N GLU A 75 -4.92 -13.01 8.71
CA GLU A 75 -5.50 -14.26 8.24
C GLU A 75 -6.99 -14.14 7.90
N ARG A 76 -7.78 -13.53 8.80
CA ARG A 76 -9.21 -13.36 8.58
C ARG A 76 -9.52 -12.45 7.40
N TYR A 77 -8.75 -11.36 7.26
CA TYR A 77 -8.94 -10.44 6.14
C TYR A 77 -8.46 -11.05 4.82
N ALA A 78 -7.37 -11.79 4.82
CA ALA A 78 -6.90 -12.54 3.65
C ALA A 78 -7.95 -13.55 3.16
N ALA A 79 -8.55 -14.32 4.07
CA ALA A 79 -9.65 -15.22 3.75
C ALA A 79 -10.88 -14.49 3.18
N TYR A 80 -11.25 -13.33 3.75
CA TYR A 80 -12.35 -12.50 3.24
C TYR A 80 -12.04 -11.93 1.84
N ALA A 81 -10.83 -11.47 1.62
CA ALA A 81 -10.39 -10.89 0.35
C ALA A 81 -10.05 -11.93 -0.74
N GLY A 82 -9.92 -13.21 -0.38
CA GLY A 82 -9.55 -14.29 -1.29
C GLY A 82 -8.10 -14.22 -1.76
N VAL A 83 -7.21 -13.72 -0.90
CA VAL A 83 -5.76 -13.58 -1.16
C VAL A 83 -4.95 -14.30 -0.07
N SER A 84 -3.64 -14.42 -0.26
CA SER A 84 -2.78 -15.01 0.77
C SER A 84 -2.44 -13.98 1.88
N PRO A 85 -2.15 -14.42 3.11
CA PRO A 85 -1.79 -13.55 4.22
C PRO A 85 -0.61 -12.62 3.92
N GLU A 86 0.35 -13.06 3.12
CA GLU A 86 1.54 -12.29 2.72
C GLU A 86 1.20 -11.08 1.83
N GLN A 87 -0.01 -11.06 1.27
CA GLN A 87 -0.52 -9.97 0.44
C GLN A 87 -1.31 -8.92 1.24
N ILE A 88 -1.39 -9.08 2.57
CA ILE A 88 -2.12 -8.18 3.46
C ILE A 88 -1.14 -7.36 4.29
N LEU A 89 -1.37 -6.07 4.30
CA LEU A 89 -0.75 -5.13 5.24
C LEU A 89 -1.85 -4.44 6.05
N VAL A 90 -1.85 -4.65 7.35
CA VAL A 90 -2.77 -3.97 8.27
C VAL A 90 -2.20 -2.60 8.64
N THR A 91 -2.99 -1.55 8.43
CA THR A 91 -2.61 -0.16 8.69
C THR A 91 -3.69 0.56 9.50
N ARG A 92 -3.38 1.74 10.03
CA ARG A 92 -4.35 2.61 10.72
C ARG A 92 -5.26 3.33 9.72
N GLY A 93 -6.03 2.55 8.95
CA GLY A 93 -6.86 3.02 7.86
C GLY A 93 -6.10 3.15 6.54
N GLY A 94 -6.84 3.52 5.47
CA GLY A 94 -6.30 3.64 4.11
C GLY A 94 -5.24 4.74 3.97
N ASP A 95 -5.34 5.81 4.74
CA ASP A 95 -4.42 6.95 4.64
C ASP A 95 -2.98 6.57 5.01
N GLU A 96 -2.79 5.78 6.06
CA GLU A 96 -1.46 5.26 6.38
C GLU A 96 -0.94 4.32 5.29
N GLY A 97 -1.82 3.50 4.69
CA GLY A 97 -1.45 2.66 3.56
C GLY A 97 -0.96 3.48 2.36
N ILE A 98 -1.66 4.57 2.02
CA ILE A 98 -1.27 5.51 0.96
C ILE A 98 0.08 6.15 1.28
N GLU A 99 0.24 6.66 2.51
CA GLU A 99 1.51 7.28 2.95
C GLU A 99 2.67 6.29 2.86
N LEU A 100 2.48 5.06 3.33
CA LEU A 100 3.52 4.03 3.26
C LEU A 100 3.92 3.68 1.83
N LEU A 101 2.96 3.62 0.89
CA LEU A 101 3.25 3.42 -0.53
C LEU A 101 4.10 4.57 -1.07
N VAL A 102 3.69 5.82 -0.85
CA VAL A 102 4.44 6.99 -1.33
C VAL A 102 5.86 7.00 -0.75
N ARG A 103 6.01 6.81 0.56
CA ARG A 103 7.32 6.78 1.23
C ARG A 103 8.22 5.64 0.78
N THR A 104 7.64 4.52 0.37
CA THR A 104 8.40 3.35 -0.07
C THR A 104 8.91 3.51 -1.49
N PHE A 105 8.10 4.07 -2.39
CA PHE A 105 8.38 4.05 -3.82
C PHE A 105 8.82 5.40 -4.40
N CYS A 106 8.46 6.53 -3.77
CA CYS A 106 8.75 7.86 -4.31
C CYS A 106 9.87 8.56 -3.53
N ARG A 107 10.94 8.94 -4.22
CA ARG A 107 12.02 9.76 -3.67
C ARG A 107 11.58 11.24 -3.65
N PRO A 108 11.75 11.94 -2.52
CA PRO A 108 11.45 13.37 -2.44
C PRO A 108 12.20 14.18 -3.48
N GLY A 109 11.49 15.05 -4.21
CA GLY A 109 12.07 15.95 -5.20
C GLY A 109 12.51 15.31 -6.52
N GLU A 110 12.37 13.98 -6.67
CA GLU A 110 12.80 13.26 -7.87
C GLU A 110 11.68 12.45 -8.53
N ASP A 111 10.76 11.87 -7.74
CA ASP A 111 9.74 10.98 -8.25
C ASP A 111 8.34 11.61 -8.12
N ALA A 112 7.39 11.05 -8.86
CA ALA A 112 6.03 11.54 -8.97
C ALA A 112 4.99 10.44 -8.72
N VAL A 113 3.77 10.88 -8.39
CA VAL A 113 2.56 10.06 -8.41
C VAL A 113 1.61 10.57 -9.49
N LEU A 114 0.82 9.69 -10.08
CA LEU A 114 -0.24 10.04 -11.03
C LEU A 114 -1.60 9.75 -10.40
N GLN A 115 -2.53 10.69 -10.53
CA GLN A 115 -3.90 10.55 -10.06
C GLN A 115 -4.91 11.13 -11.06
N PHE A 116 -6.21 10.87 -10.82
CA PHE A 116 -7.31 11.23 -11.73
C PHE A 116 -8.35 12.10 -11.03
N PRO A 117 -8.09 13.42 -10.86
CA PRO A 117 -9.06 14.33 -10.24
C PRO A 117 -10.36 14.47 -11.05
N PRO A 118 -11.50 14.76 -10.35
CA PRO A 118 -11.65 14.78 -8.90
C PRO A 118 -11.48 13.39 -8.31
N THR A 119 -10.71 13.26 -7.21
CA THR A 119 -10.40 11.98 -6.59
C THR A 119 -10.20 12.15 -5.07
N TYR A 120 -9.86 11.07 -4.35
CA TYR A 120 -9.59 11.13 -2.93
C TYR A 120 -8.37 12.02 -2.62
N GLY A 121 -8.57 13.05 -1.81
CA GLY A 121 -7.57 14.10 -1.59
C GLY A 121 -6.27 13.63 -0.94
N MET A 122 -6.30 12.52 -0.18
CA MET A 122 -5.11 12.04 0.54
C MET A 122 -4.00 11.53 -0.37
N TYR A 123 -4.29 11.20 -1.62
CA TYR A 123 -3.25 10.84 -2.60
C TYR A 123 -2.28 12.01 -2.83
N ALA A 124 -2.85 13.20 -3.13
CA ALA A 124 -2.04 14.42 -3.30
C ALA A 124 -1.37 14.84 -2.00
N VAL A 125 -2.11 14.87 -0.88
CA VAL A 125 -1.57 15.28 0.42
C VAL A 125 -0.38 14.41 0.82
N SER A 126 -0.47 13.10 0.67
CA SER A 126 0.62 12.19 1.01
C SER A 126 1.83 12.35 0.08
N ALA A 127 1.59 12.56 -1.23
CA ALA A 127 2.65 12.80 -2.20
C ALA A 127 3.40 14.10 -1.91
N GLU A 128 2.68 15.21 -1.77
CA GLU A 128 3.23 16.55 -1.51
C GLU A 128 3.98 16.60 -0.16
N THR A 129 3.41 15.98 0.88
CA THR A 129 4.07 15.89 2.20
C THR A 129 5.38 15.11 2.13
N ASN A 130 5.47 14.11 1.26
CA ASN A 130 6.71 13.38 1.01
C ASN A 130 7.66 14.13 0.05
N GLY A 131 7.22 15.22 -0.56
CA GLY A 131 7.99 15.97 -1.57
C GLY A 131 7.98 15.32 -2.96
N ALA A 132 7.04 14.43 -3.25
CA ALA A 132 6.83 13.88 -4.59
C ALA A 132 5.92 14.78 -5.42
N GLU A 133 6.18 14.88 -6.74
CA GLU A 133 5.32 15.61 -7.66
C GLU A 133 3.97 14.89 -7.84
N VAL A 134 2.90 15.67 -8.03
CA VAL A 134 1.56 15.15 -8.33
C VAL A 134 1.21 15.44 -9.80
N VAL A 135 1.11 14.40 -10.60
CA VAL A 135 0.65 14.46 -11.99
C VAL A 135 -0.84 14.22 -12.04
N ASN A 136 -1.59 15.16 -12.58
CA ASN A 136 -3.05 15.12 -12.64
C ASN A 136 -3.55 14.88 -14.07
N LEU A 137 -4.28 13.79 -14.28
CA LEU A 137 -5.08 13.56 -15.46
C LEU A 137 -6.56 13.74 -15.10
N VAL A 138 -7.08 14.93 -15.33
CA VAL A 138 -8.43 15.33 -14.88
C VAL A 138 -9.48 14.54 -15.64
N THR A 139 -10.41 13.92 -14.90
CA THR A 139 -11.59 13.25 -15.45
C THR A 139 -12.74 14.24 -15.65
N SER A 140 -13.69 13.90 -16.52
CA SER A 140 -14.83 14.77 -16.83
C SER A 140 -16.16 14.01 -16.86
N PRO A 141 -17.30 14.71 -16.64
CA PRO A 141 -18.63 14.10 -16.72
C PRO A 141 -18.94 13.57 -18.11
N ASP A 142 -18.43 14.19 -19.18
CA ASP A 142 -18.66 13.78 -20.56
C ASP A 142 -18.12 12.38 -20.87
N ARG A 143 -17.13 11.95 -20.08
CA ARG A 143 -16.53 10.60 -20.13
C ARG A 143 -17.03 9.69 -19.00
N GLY A 144 -18.11 10.05 -18.32
CA GLY A 144 -18.61 9.29 -17.17
C GLY A 144 -17.64 9.24 -16.00
N TRP A 145 -16.75 10.25 -15.88
CA TRP A 145 -15.69 10.31 -14.86
C TRP A 145 -14.65 9.17 -14.94
N LEU A 146 -14.53 8.54 -16.11
CA LEU A 146 -13.53 7.50 -16.32
C LEU A 146 -12.17 8.12 -16.69
N PRO A 147 -11.06 7.55 -16.19
CA PRO A 147 -9.73 7.90 -16.65
C PRO A 147 -9.53 7.69 -18.15
N ASP A 148 -8.80 8.57 -18.79
CA ASP A 148 -8.32 8.33 -20.15
C ASP A 148 -7.11 7.38 -20.10
N VAL A 149 -7.37 6.11 -20.42
CA VAL A 149 -6.35 5.06 -20.37
C VAL A 149 -5.23 5.30 -21.38
N ALA A 150 -5.57 5.82 -22.57
CA ALA A 150 -4.56 6.08 -23.61
C ALA A 150 -3.65 7.26 -23.22
N GLU A 151 -4.21 8.32 -22.65
CA GLU A 151 -3.44 9.45 -22.14
C GLU A 151 -2.56 9.04 -20.94
N ALA A 152 -3.12 8.26 -20.03
CA ALA A 152 -2.35 7.74 -18.88
C ALA A 152 -1.18 6.87 -19.34
N ALA A 153 -1.39 5.98 -20.31
CA ALA A 153 -0.33 5.16 -20.89
C ALA A 153 0.78 6.03 -21.50
N LYS A 154 0.41 7.04 -22.28
CA LYS A 154 1.37 7.98 -22.87
C LYS A 154 2.18 8.72 -21.82
N VAL A 155 1.52 9.26 -20.78
CA VAL A 155 2.23 9.91 -19.65
C VAL A 155 3.21 8.96 -18.98
N LEU A 156 2.79 7.70 -18.76
CA LEU A 156 3.64 6.70 -18.12
C LEU A 156 4.82 6.24 -18.99
N GLU A 157 4.73 6.35 -20.30
CA GLU A 157 5.85 6.12 -21.23
C GLU A 157 6.84 7.28 -21.22
N GLU A 158 6.35 8.52 -21.20
CA GLU A 158 7.15 9.73 -21.26
C GLU A 158 7.78 10.09 -19.88
N ARG A 159 7.08 9.81 -18.77
CA ARG A 159 7.44 10.17 -17.40
C ARG A 159 7.95 8.95 -16.63
N THR A 160 9.23 8.68 -16.69
CA THR A 160 9.85 7.53 -15.98
C THR A 160 9.97 7.76 -14.47
N ASP A 161 9.80 8.98 -14.02
CA ASP A 161 9.78 9.41 -12.62
C ASP A 161 8.43 9.14 -11.93
N VAL A 162 7.35 8.90 -12.66
CA VAL A 162 6.07 8.45 -12.06
C VAL A 162 6.21 7.03 -11.54
N LYS A 163 6.14 6.86 -10.22
CA LYS A 163 6.31 5.55 -9.54
C LYS A 163 5.01 4.91 -9.13
N LEU A 164 4.00 5.72 -8.78
CA LEU A 164 2.70 5.27 -8.32
C LEU A 164 1.58 5.85 -9.19
N VAL A 165 0.55 5.04 -9.40
CA VAL A 165 -0.71 5.48 -10.01
C VAL A 165 -1.84 5.20 -9.02
N PHE A 166 -2.55 6.23 -8.60
CA PHE A 166 -3.72 6.11 -7.75
C PHE A 166 -5.00 6.15 -8.57
N ALA A 167 -5.67 5.01 -8.66
CA ALA A 167 -6.94 4.83 -9.37
C ALA A 167 -8.05 4.49 -8.36
N CYS A 168 -8.76 5.51 -7.88
CA CYS A 168 -9.82 5.37 -6.90
C CYS A 168 -11.04 4.65 -7.51
N SER A 169 -11.41 3.48 -6.97
CA SER A 169 -12.58 2.72 -7.43
C SER A 169 -13.32 2.08 -6.24
N PRO A 170 -14.60 2.44 -5.97
CA PRO A 170 -15.37 3.51 -6.65
C PRO A 170 -14.71 4.88 -6.53
N GLY A 171 -14.85 5.70 -7.58
CA GLY A 171 -14.34 7.06 -7.59
C GLY A 171 -14.95 7.93 -6.48
N HIS A 172 -14.17 8.78 -5.87
CA HIS A 172 -14.62 9.71 -4.85
C HIS A 172 -14.30 11.16 -5.31
N PRO A 173 -15.28 12.08 -5.36
CA PRO A 173 -16.66 11.97 -4.85
C PRO A 173 -17.71 11.42 -5.84
N GLN A 174 -17.34 11.06 -7.06
CA GLN A 174 -18.26 10.76 -8.17
C GLN A 174 -19.01 9.43 -8.02
N ALA A 175 -18.55 8.53 -7.15
CA ALA A 175 -19.07 7.17 -6.95
C ALA A 175 -19.10 6.30 -8.22
N CYS A 176 -18.35 6.67 -9.27
CA CYS A 176 -18.22 5.84 -10.47
C CYS A 176 -17.27 4.66 -10.20
N ALA A 177 -17.64 3.49 -10.71
CA ALA A 177 -16.83 2.29 -10.56
C ALA A 177 -16.06 1.98 -11.85
N LEU A 178 -14.76 1.68 -11.72
CA LEU A 178 -13.88 1.35 -12.85
C LEU A 178 -14.00 -0.13 -13.27
N PHE A 179 -15.20 -0.73 -13.24
CA PHE A 179 -15.38 -2.20 -13.21
C PHE A 179 -14.93 -2.97 -14.45
N ALA A 180 -15.10 -2.43 -15.65
CA ALA A 180 -14.82 -3.20 -16.86
C ALA A 180 -13.43 -2.91 -17.44
N ASP A 181 -13.00 -1.66 -17.35
CA ASP A 181 -11.77 -1.20 -18.02
C ASP A 181 -10.55 -1.17 -17.08
N CYS A 182 -10.75 -1.39 -15.78
CA CYS A 182 -9.64 -1.44 -14.84
C CYS A 182 -8.67 -2.61 -15.13
N ALA A 183 -9.20 -3.75 -15.61
CA ALA A 183 -8.37 -4.85 -16.11
C ALA A 183 -7.60 -4.46 -17.38
N ALA A 184 -8.23 -3.69 -18.27
CA ALA A 184 -7.58 -3.13 -19.46
C ALA A 184 -6.57 -2.05 -19.09
N PHE A 185 -6.90 -1.16 -18.12
CA PHE A 185 -5.99 -0.16 -17.59
C PHE A 185 -4.78 -0.82 -16.92
N THR A 186 -5.00 -1.81 -16.07
CA THR A 186 -3.92 -2.58 -15.42
C THR A 186 -3.07 -3.31 -16.46
N ALA A 187 -3.68 -3.95 -17.44
CA ALA A 187 -2.97 -4.65 -18.50
C ALA A 187 -2.21 -3.69 -19.43
N ALA A 188 -2.82 -2.60 -19.88
CA ALA A 188 -2.20 -1.65 -20.79
C ALA A 188 -1.06 -0.86 -20.14
N SER A 189 -1.26 -0.39 -18.89
CA SER A 189 -0.25 0.41 -18.17
C SER A 189 0.94 -0.43 -17.71
N LEU A 190 0.71 -1.68 -17.32
CA LEU A 190 1.79 -2.60 -16.96
C LEU A 190 2.57 -3.09 -18.19
N TYR A 191 1.91 -3.22 -19.35
CA TYR A 191 2.57 -3.68 -20.58
C TYR A 191 3.40 -2.58 -21.27
N ALA A 192 2.90 -1.36 -21.32
CA ALA A 192 3.61 -0.25 -21.96
C ALA A 192 4.87 0.17 -21.18
N GLY A 193 4.86 0.03 -19.83
CA GLY A 193 5.96 0.42 -18.96
C GLY A 193 6.95 -0.69 -18.58
N ALA A 194 6.65 -1.95 -18.91
CA ALA A 194 7.39 -3.11 -18.40
C ALA A 194 8.85 -3.23 -18.89
N SER A 195 9.26 -2.42 -19.85
CA SER A 195 10.63 -2.53 -20.39
C SER A 195 11.67 -1.68 -19.66
N ARG A 196 11.30 -0.67 -18.86
CA ARG A 196 12.31 0.26 -18.28
C ARG A 196 12.01 0.89 -16.91
N SER A 197 10.81 0.87 -16.36
CA SER A 197 10.57 1.25 -14.97
C SER A 197 9.26 0.66 -14.48
N SER A 198 9.36 -0.16 -13.45
CA SER A 198 8.22 -0.85 -12.87
C SER A 198 7.37 0.12 -12.04
N LYS A 199 6.07 0.02 -12.13
CA LYS A 199 5.11 0.92 -11.50
C LYS A 199 4.12 0.14 -10.64
N VAL A 200 3.74 0.73 -9.52
CA VAL A 200 2.74 0.17 -8.60
C VAL A 200 1.42 0.90 -8.82
N ILE A 201 0.33 0.17 -8.97
CA ILE A 201 -1.02 0.70 -9.04
C ILE A 201 -1.69 0.44 -7.70
N ALA A 202 -2.12 1.49 -7.04
CA ALA A 202 -2.85 1.43 -5.79
C ALA A 202 -4.35 1.74 -6.03
N PRO A 203 -5.27 1.02 -5.36
CA PRO A 203 -6.72 1.22 -5.48
C PRO A 203 -7.19 2.51 -4.82
#